data_915a6393b08da2da4143eba3996dd6ba
#
_entry.id   915a6393b08da2da4143eba3996dd6ba
#
_cell.length_a   1.000
_cell.length_b   1.000
_cell.length_c   1.000
_cell.angle_alpha   90.00
_cell.angle_beta   90.00
_cell.angle_gamma   90.00
#
_symmetry.space_group_name_H-M   'P 1'
#
loop_
_entity.id
_entity.type
_entity.pdbx_description
1 polymer ?
#
loop_
_entity_poly.entity_id
_entity_poly.type
_entity_poly.pdbx_seq_one_letter_code
_entity_poly.pdbx_strand_id
1 'polypeptide(L)'
;MKSRLRILSILLSLLVVQGCVIIGYRNHFSRDLTPEQQSKVVWNTPDERLLSLKNDGRIFAINGKQMQKMVQPHPKAIVYQWSPHCTSEACLSLSAIQTLCDNNGITLFVVADYFHDAFSQNQILTYPLFIANEKHYKTDVCHKLEKRFYIDLLGEETYNATKEISWYRYAYFEKGKFVRYIRDPYVELDNR
;
A
#
# COMPACT_ATOMS: atom_id res chain seq x y z
N MET A 1 -11.78 14.46 -51.47
CA MET A 1 -10.51 14.57 -50.73
C MET A 1 -10.68 15.18 -49.34
N LYS A 2 -11.40 16.28 -49.12
CA LYS A 2 -11.57 16.95 -47.80
C LYS A 2 -12.23 16.07 -46.71
N SER A 3 -13.15 15.17 -47.05
CA SER A 3 -13.85 14.29 -46.12
C SER A 3 -12.92 13.20 -45.53
N ARG A 4 -12.08 12.57 -46.37
CA ARG A 4 -11.13 11.52 -45.93
C ARG A 4 -10.04 12.07 -45.00
N LEU A 5 -9.62 13.32 -45.21
CA LEU A 5 -8.62 13.97 -44.37
C LEU A 5 -9.17 14.28 -42.97
N ARG A 6 -10.46 14.64 -42.84
CA ARG A 6 -11.12 14.87 -41.55
C ARG A 6 -11.30 13.59 -40.76
N ILE A 7 -11.64 12.49 -41.42
CA ILE A 7 -11.77 11.17 -40.74
C ILE A 7 -10.40 10.68 -40.23
N LEU A 8 -9.34 10.88 -41.03
CA LEU A 8 -7.99 10.52 -40.62
C LEU A 8 -7.50 11.32 -39.41
N SER A 9 -7.83 12.62 -39.36
CA SER A 9 -7.49 13.52 -38.24
C SER A 9 -8.22 13.12 -36.94
N ILE A 10 -9.49 12.72 -37.04
CA ILE A 10 -10.27 12.25 -35.86
C ILE A 10 -9.76 10.91 -35.36
N LEU A 11 -9.41 9.98 -36.24
CA LEU A 11 -8.80 8.71 -35.86
C LEU A 11 -7.42 8.87 -35.17
N LEU A 12 -6.62 9.81 -35.66
CA LEU A 12 -5.31 10.10 -35.07
C LEU A 12 -5.42 10.74 -33.68
N SER A 13 -6.42 11.64 -33.46
CA SER A 13 -6.66 12.26 -32.17
C SER A 13 -7.20 11.25 -31.13
N LEU A 14 -8.01 10.27 -31.54
CA LEU A 14 -8.47 9.19 -30.67
C LEU A 14 -7.34 8.27 -30.21
N LEU A 15 -6.32 8.01 -31.06
CA LEU A 15 -5.15 7.21 -30.69
C LEU A 15 -4.24 7.91 -29.66
N VAL A 16 -4.15 9.25 -29.73
CA VAL A 16 -3.34 10.03 -28.78
C VAL A 16 -3.99 10.05 -27.37
N VAL A 17 -5.33 10.12 -27.30
CA VAL A 17 -6.04 10.10 -26.01
C VAL A 17 -5.91 8.76 -25.29
N GLN A 18 -5.89 7.64 -26.01
CA GLN A 18 -5.71 6.32 -25.41
C GLN A 18 -4.29 6.11 -24.83
N GLY A 19 -3.29 6.73 -25.43
CA GLY A 19 -1.90 6.68 -24.92
C GLY A 19 -1.71 7.35 -23.56
N CYS A 20 -2.41 8.47 -23.30
CA CYS A 20 -2.29 9.21 -22.05
C CYS A 20 -2.94 8.49 -20.85
N VAL A 21 -4.02 7.73 -21.07
CA VAL A 21 -4.71 6.98 -20.00
C VAL A 21 -3.88 5.78 -19.52
N ILE A 22 -3.09 5.17 -20.40
CA ILE A 22 -2.25 4.00 -20.04
C ILE A 22 -1.01 4.41 -19.24
N ILE A 23 -0.49 5.62 -19.41
CA ILE A 23 0.73 6.10 -18.73
C ILE A 23 0.43 6.47 -17.26
N GLY A 24 -0.78 6.88 -16.90
CA GLY A 24 -1.14 7.29 -15.54
C GLY A 24 -1.27 6.15 -14.51
N TYR A 25 -1.27 4.88 -14.93
CA TYR A 25 -1.44 3.71 -14.04
C TYR A 25 -0.17 2.87 -13.86
N ARG A 26 0.94 3.31 -14.41
CA ARG A 26 2.23 2.64 -14.21
C ARG A 26 2.97 3.34 -13.08
N ASN A 27 3.41 2.57 -12.11
CA ASN A 27 4.70 2.73 -11.44
C ASN A 27 4.60 2.66 -9.92
N HIS A 28 5.07 1.56 -9.43
CA HIS A 28 5.59 1.40 -8.08
C HIS A 28 6.89 2.20 -7.86
N PHE A 29 7.41 2.85 -8.90
CA PHE A 29 8.59 3.74 -8.92
C PHE A 29 9.91 3.13 -8.40
N SER A 30 10.03 1.82 -8.27
CA SER A 30 11.32 1.20 -7.87
C SER A 30 12.46 1.48 -8.85
N ARG A 31 12.11 1.70 -10.13
CA ARG A 31 13.08 2.01 -11.20
C ARG A 31 13.70 3.41 -11.07
N ASP A 32 13.02 4.33 -10.39
CA ASP A 32 13.43 5.72 -10.25
C ASP A 32 14.24 5.96 -8.97
N LEU A 33 14.48 4.90 -8.19
CA LEU A 33 15.28 4.98 -6.97
C LEU A 33 16.75 5.27 -7.28
N THR A 34 17.32 6.22 -6.57
CA THR A 34 18.77 6.45 -6.56
C THR A 34 19.51 5.24 -5.99
N PRO A 35 20.82 5.05 -6.29
CA PRO A 35 21.60 3.98 -5.68
C PRO A 35 21.57 3.97 -4.15
N GLU A 36 21.55 5.15 -3.52
CA GLU A 36 21.43 5.30 -2.07
C GLU A 36 20.07 4.77 -1.58
N GLN A 37 18.98 5.16 -2.22
CA GLN A 37 17.63 4.69 -1.90
C GLN A 37 17.50 3.17 -2.12
N GLN A 38 18.06 2.66 -3.22
CA GLN A 38 18.07 1.21 -3.50
C GLN A 38 18.76 0.42 -2.39
N SER A 39 19.85 0.93 -1.81
CA SER A 39 20.57 0.28 -0.70
C SER A 39 19.74 0.21 0.59
N LYS A 40 18.73 1.07 0.74
CA LYS A 40 17.80 1.12 1.88
C LYS A 40 16.56 0.25 1.69
N VAL A 41 16.40 -0.42 0.54
CA VAL A 41 15.27 -1.32 0.29
C VAL A 41 15.68 -2.77 0.49
N VAL A 42 15.02 -3.47 1.40
CA VAL A 42 15.23 -4.90 1.66
C VAL A 42 14.21 -5.70 0.87
N TRP A 43 14.64 -6.33 -0.22
CA TRP A 43 13.76 -7.08 -1.14
C TRP A 43 13.43 -8.51 -0.69
N ASN A 44 14.32 -9.12 0.09
CA ASN A 44 14.19 -10.51 0.52
C ASN A 44 14.34 -10.58 2.04
N THR A 45 13.22 -10.54 2.75
CA THR A 45 13.20 -10.74 4.20
C THR A 45 12.79 -12.18 4.48
N PRO A 46 13.64 -12.99 5.12
CA PRO A 46 13.26 -14.32 5.55
C PRO A 46 12.10 -14.27 6.56
N ASP A 47 11.20 -15.26 6.49
CA ASP A 47 9.97 -15.28 7.30
C ASP A 47 10.27 -15.31 8.82
N GLU A 48 11.32 -16.00 9.24
CA GLU A 48 11.75 -16.07 10.63
C GLU A 48 12.22 -14.73 11.21
N ARG A 49 12.56 -13.77 10.37
CA ARG A 49 12.98 -12.41 10.79
C ARG A 49 11.86 -11.40 10.87
N LEU A 50 10.68 -11.70 10.29
CA LEU A 50 9.58 -10.74 10.17
C LEU A 50 9.14 -10.18 11.53
N LEU A 51 8.97 -11.04 12.54
CA LEU A 51 8.50 -10.64 13.86
C LEU A 51 9.54 -9.88 14.69
N SER A 52 10.80 -9.92 14.29
CA SER A 52 11.91 -9.20 14.95
C SER A 52 12.29 -7.90 14.26
N LEU A 53 11.58 -7.52 13.19
CA LEU A 53 11.88 -6.29 12.47
C LEU A 53 11.65 -5.06 13.36
N LYS A 54 12.65 -4.20 13.37
CA LYS A 54 12.58 -2.87 14.00
C LYS A 54 12.76 -1.82 12.94
N ASN A 55 12.16 -0.67 13.15
CA ASN A 55 12.35 0.46 12.28
C ASN A 55 13.78 1.00 12.42
N ASP A 56 14.57 0.78 11.39
CA ASP A 56 15.96 1.26 11.27
C ASP A 56 16.14 2.22 10.07
N GLY A 57 15.02 2.74 9.55
CA GLY A 57 14.99 3.64 8.41
C GLY A 57 15.00 2.94 7.05
N ARG A 58 15.07 1.61 7.01
CA ARG A 58 14.93 0.84 5.77
C ARG A 58 13.47 0.57 5.43
N ILE A 59 13.21 0.33 4.14
CA ILE A 59 11.89 -0.07 3.62
C ILE A 59 11.96 -1.57 3.30
N PHE A 60 10.98 -2.32 3.74
CA PHE A 60 10.95 -3.77 3.53
C PHE A 60 9.89 -4.13 2.49
N ALA A 61 10.34 -4.70 1.37
CA ALA A 61 9.45 -5.23 0.34
C ALA A 61 8.96 -6.62 0.75
N ILE A 62 7.66 -6.75 1.02
CA ILE A 62 7.03 -7.98 1.53
C ILE A 62 5.81 -8.36 0.70
N ASN A 63 5.39 -9.62 0.81
CA ASN A 63 4.12 -10.08 0.26
C ASN A 63 3.01 -10.11 1.32
N GLY A 64 1.75 -10.27 0.89
CA GLY A 64 0.60 -10.26 1.79
C GLY A 64 0.61 -11.42 2.80
N LYS A 65 1.16 -12.59 2.44
CA LYS A 65 1.31 -13.73 3.38
C LYS A 65 2.32 -13.42 4.48
N GLN A 66 3.38 -12.70 4.16
CA GLN A 66 4.33 -12.21 5.15
C GLN A 66 3.68 -11.20 6.09
N MET A 67 2.89 -10.26 5.55
CA MET A 67 2.12 -9.32 6.37
C MET A 67 1.10 -10.05 7.25
N GLN A 68 0.43 -11.08 6.75
CA GLN A 68 -0.48 -11.91 7.55
C GLN A 68 0.23 -12.55 8.74
N LYS A 69 1.45 -13.09 8.54
CA LYS A 69 2.27 -13.62 9.64
C LYS A 69 2.62 -12.54 10.67
N MET A 70 2.85 -11.31 10.23
CA MET A 70 3.17 -10.20 11.12
C MET A 70 1.96 -9.76 11.96
N VAL A 71 0.77 -9.70 11.41
CA VAL A 71 -0.44 -9.30 12.16
C VAL A 71 -0.91 -10.39 13.14
N GLN A 72 -0.58 -11.65 12.87
CA GLN A 72 -1.10 -12.82 13.60
C GLN A 72 -0.85 -12.81 15.13
N PRO A 73 0.34 -12.44 15.65
CA PRO A 73 0.59 -12.45 17.09
C PRO A 73 -0.02 -11.27 17.85
N HIS A 74 -0.57 -10.27 17.15
CA HIS A 74 -1.08 -9.07 17.78
C HIS A 74 -2.56 -9.18 18.15
N PRO A 75 -2.97 -8.78 19.39
CA PRO A 75 -4.38 -8.77 19.79
C PRO A 75 -5.23 -7.89 18.88
N LYS A 76 -4.70 -6.72 18.51
CA LYS A 76 -5.30 -5.76 17.59
C LYS A 76 -4.22 -5.21 16.67
N ALA A 77 -4.50 -5.16 15.38
CA ALA A 77 -3.58 -4.58 14.40
C ALA A 77 -4.33 -3.84 13.30
N ILE A 78 -3.65 -2.85 12.72
CA ILE A 78 -4.08 -2.17 11.50
C ILE A 78 -2.98 -2.35 10.45
N VAL A 79 -3.39 -2.73 9.25
CA VAL A 79 -2.57 -2.60 8.03
C VAL A 79 -3.08 -1.39 7.28
N TYR A 80 -2.30 -0.32 7.29
CA TYR A 80 -2.61 0.94 6.62
C TYR A 80 -1.93 1.00 5.25
N GLN A 81 -2.72 1.06 4.19
CA GLN A 81 -2.23 1.34 2.84
C GLN A 81 -2.02 2.84 2.68
N TRP A 82 -0.79 3.26 2.78
CA TRP A 82 -0.42 4.66 2.78
C TRP A 82 -0.01 5.16 1.40
N SER A 83 -0.62 6.28 0.99
CA SER A 83 -0.24 7.01 -0.22
C SER A 83 0.33 8.38 0.18
N PRO A 84 1.61 8.66 -0.07
CA PRO A 84 2.25 9.92 0.31
C PRO A 84 1.56 11.18 -0.22
N HIS A 85 0.90 11.09 -1.37
CA HIS A 85 0.23 12.22 -2.01
C HIS A 85 -1.28 12.25 -1.81
N CYS A 86 -1.80 11.42 -0.93
CA CYS A 86 -3.23 11.45 -0.63
C CYS A 86 -3.56 12.72 0.18
N THR A 87 -4.42 13.57 -0.38
CA THR A 87 -4.92 14.81 0.24
C THR A 87 -6.33 14.66 0.79
N SER A 88 -6.92 13.46 0.73
CA SER A 88 -8.24 13.17 1.28
C SER A 88 -8.20 13.18 2.81
N GLU A 89 -9.27 13.62 3.46
CA GLU A 89 -9.45 13.54 4.92
C GLU A 89 -9.34 12.10 5.46
N ALA A 90 -9.60 11.10 4.63
CA ALA A 90 -9.43 9.70 4.98
C ALA A 90 -7.95 9.26 5.06
N CYS A 91 -7.00 10.09 4.60
CA CYS A 91 -5.57 9.77 4.58
C CYS A 91 -4.86 10.49 5.74
N LEU A 92 -4.73 9.81 6.87
CA LEU A 92 -4.01 10.37 8.00
C LEU A 92 -2.49 10.43 7.74
N SER A 93 -1.83 11.45 8.31
CA SER A 93 -0.36 11.46 8.35
C SER A 93 0.16 10.27 9.17
N LEU A 94 1.37 9.80 8.87
CA LEU A 94 1.94 8.65 9.58
C LEU A 94 2.07 8.90 11.09
N SER A 95 2.38 10.14 11.50
CA SER A 95 2.45 10.50 12.92
C SER A 95 1.08 10.45 13.60
N ALA A 96 0.03 10.94 12.93
CA ALA A 96 -1.31 10.96 13.48
C ALA A 96 -1.85 9.53 13.70
N ILE A 97 -1.74 8.68 12.68
CA ILE A 97 -2.22 7.29 12.80
C ILE A 97 -1.36 6.47 13.78
N GLN A 98 -0.03 6.68 13.85
CA GLN A 98 0.81 5.99 14.82
C GLN A 98 0.38 6.35 16.24
N THR A 99 0.23 7.66 16.54
CA THR A 99 -0.22 8.13 17.85
C THR A 99 -1.60 7.58 18.23
N LEU A 100 -2.53 7.57 17.26
CA LEU A 100 -3.87 7.03 17.49
C LEU A 100 -3.85 5.53 17.81
N CYS A 101 -3.06 4.77 17.08
CA CYS A 101 -2.90 3.34 17.32
C CYS A 101 -2.24 3.05 18.68
N ASP A 102 -1.18 3.79 19.03
CA ASP A 102 -0.47 3.64 20.31
C ASP A 102 -1.42 3.92 21.50
N ASN A 103 -2.21 4.98 21.42
CA ASN A 103 -3.20 5.34 22.46
C ASN A 103 -4.29 4.28 22.64
N ASN A 104 -4.57 3.48 21.62
CA ASN A 104 -5.62 2.45 21.64
C ASN A 104 -5.08 1.02 21.76
N GLY A 105 -3.78 0.84 21.98
CA GLY A 105 -3.13 -0.48 22.09
C GLY A 105 -3.22 -1.31 20.80
N ILE A 106 -3.18 -0.64 19.64
CA ILE A 106 -3.28 -1.24 18.32
C ILE A 106 -1.90 -1.21 17.68
N THR A 107 -1.45 -2.34 17.15
CA THR A 107 -0.21 -2.40 16.38
C THR A 107 -0.45 -1.88 14.97
N LEU A 108 0.35 -0.90 14.54
CA LEU A 108 0.27 -0.31 13.20
C LEU A 108 1.33 -0.91 12.28
N PHE A 109 0.90 -1.40 11.12
CA PHE A 109 1.75 -1.74 9.98
C PHE A 109 1.38 -0.85 8.80
N VAL A 110 2.37 -0.18 8.23
CA VAL A 110 2.15 0.73 7.09
C VAL A 110 2.73 0.14 5.83
N VAL A 111 1.91 0.02 4.79
CA VAL A 111 2.32 -0.42 3.45
C VAL A 111 2.18 0.76 2.51
N ALA A 112 3.30 1.26 1.99
CA ALA A 112 3.28 2.35 1.03
C ALA A 112 2.83 1.89 -0.36
N ASP A 113 2.07 2.72 -1.06
CA ASP A 113 1.66 2.46 -2.45
C ASP A 113 2.85 2.52 -3.41
N TYR A 114 3.82 3.42 -3.11
CA TYR A 114 5.02 3.65 -3.91
C TYR A 114 6.14 4.25 -3.07
N PHE A 115 7.36 4.29 -3.62
CA PHE A 115 8.57 4.71 -2.91
C PHE A 115 8.69 6.24 -2.72
N HIS A 116 7.94 7.04 -3.46
CA HIS A 116 8.04 8.50 -3.38
C HIS A 116 7.74 8.97 -1.95
N ASP A 117 8.57 9.83 -1.40
CA ASP A 117 8.54 10.33 -0.02
C ASP A 117 8.60 9.28 1.11
N ALA A 118 8.61 7.98 0.76
CA ALA A 118 8.62 6.91 1.76
C ALA A 118 9.88 6.95 2.66
N PHE A 119 11.03 7.35 2.12
CA PHE A 119 12.28 7.38 2.86
C PHE A 119 12.36 8.53 3.87
N SER A 120 11.68 9.65 3.64
CA SER A 120 11.70 10.81 4.53
C SER A 120 10.76 10.66 5.72
N GLN A 121 9.69 9.87 5.60
CA GLN A 121 8.64 9.76 6.61
C GLN A 121 8.67 8.46 7.45
N ASN A 122 9.59 7.57 7.14
CA ASN A 122 9.69 6.27 7.81
C ASN A 122 10.04 6.35 9.30
N GLN A 123 10.80 7.37 9.73
CA GLN A 123 11.41 7.44 11.06
C GLN A 123 10.43 7.53 12.23
N ILE A 124 9.18 7.94 11.99
CA ILE A 124 8.16 8.11 13.04
C ILE A 124 7.38 6.83 13.36
N LEU A 125 7.58 5.77 12.61
CA LEU A 125 6.86 4.52 12.80
C LEU A 125 7.57 3.60 13.81
N THR A 126 6.79 2.89 14.62
CA THR A 126 7.30 1.83 15.51
C THR A 126 7.83 0.64 14.73
N TYR A 127 7.07 0.17 13.73
CA TYR A 127 7.51 -0.83 12.76
C TYR A 127 8.08 -0.15 11.51
N PRO A 128 8.98 -0.83 10.75
CA PRO A 128 9.47 -0.28 9.50
C PRO A 128 8.33 -0.05 8.51
N LEU A 129 8.55 0.85 7.57
CA LEU A 129 7.67 1.03 6.44
C LEU A 129 7.81 -0.17 5.49
N PHE A 130 6.68 -0.69 5.06
CA PHE A 130 6.60 -1.79 4.10
C PHE A 130 6.18 -1.29 2.72
N ILE A 131 6.45 -2.11 1.72
CA ILE A 131 5.96 -1.93 0.35
C ILE A 131 5.65 -3.31 -0.24
N ALA A 132 4.64 -3.38 -1.13
CA ALA A 132 4.34 -4.64 -1.81
C ALA A 132 5.49 -5.07 -2.72
N ASN A 133 5.96 -6.32 -2.61
CA ASN A 133 7.14 -6.83 -3.29
C ASN A 133 6.85 -7.11 -4.78
N GLU A 134 7.20 -6.16 -5.66
CA GLU A 134 7.01 -6.27 -7.10
C GLU A 134 7.77 -7.45 -7.73
N LYS A 135 8.91 -7.83 -7.16
CA LYS A 135 9.70 -8.98 -7.63
C LYS A 135 9.00 -10.30 -7.32
N HIS A 136 8.38 -10.41 -6.14
CA HIS A 136 7.56 -11.56 -5.77
C HIS A 136 6.34 -11.69 -6.67
N TYR A 137 5.62 -10.60 -6.88
CA TYR A 137 4.40 -10.58 -7.69
C TYR A 137 4.64 -10.48 -9.19
N LYS A 138 5.89 -10.29 -9.64
CA LYS A 138 6.30 -10.15 -11.04
C LYS A 138 5.47 -9.09 -11.79
N THR A 139 5.22 -7.96 -11.13
CA THR A 139 4.54 -6.81 -11.71
C THR A 139 4.88 -5.54 -10.93
N ASP A 140 5.03 -4.43 -11.64
CA ASP A 140 5.24 -3.08 -11.10
C ASP A 140 3.98 -2.19 -11.25
N VAL A 141 2.88 -2.78 -11.70
CA VAL A 141 1.61 -2.07 -11.89
C VAL A 141 0.87 -1.99 -10.56
N CYS A 142 0.73 -0.79 -9.98
CA CYS A 142 0.21 -0.58 -8.62
C CYS A 142 -1.08 -1.32 -8.29
N HIS A 143 -2.13 -1.18 -9.09
CA HIS A 143 -3.41 -1.85 -8.80
C HIS A 143 -3.32 -3.39 -8.86
N LYS A 144 -2.38 -3.96 -9.66
CA LYS A 144 -2.15 -5.42 -9.69
C LYS A 144 -1.36 -5.88 -8.47
N LEU A 145 -0.39 -5.07 -8.04
CA LEU A 145 0.37 -5.31 -6.81
C LEU A 145 -0.55 -5.30 -5.61
N GLU A 146 -1.34 -4.24 -5.47
CA GLU A 146 -2.31 -4.08 -4.40
C GLU A 146 -3.29 -5.25 -4.34
N LYS A 147 -3.95 -5.56 -5.48
CA LYS A 147 -4.86 -6.70 -5.56
C LYS A 147 -4.22 -8.00 -5.08
N ARG A 148 -3.03 -8.34 -5.59
CA ARG A 148 -2.34 -9.59 -5.23
C ARG A 148 -1.91 -9.60 -3.77
N PHE A 149 -1.41 -8.47 -3.28
CA PHE A 149 -1.04 -8.30 -1.89
C PHE A 149 -2.23 -8.53 -0.94
N TYR A 150 -3.37 -7.91 -1.22
CA TYR A 150 -4.57 -8.06 -0.38
C TYR A 150 -5.23 -9.44 -0.52
N ILE A 151 -5.17 -10.08 -1.68
CA ILE A 151 -5.59 -11.49 -1.81
C ILE A 151 -4.72 -12.39 -0.91
N ASP A 152 -3.42 -12.20 -0.90
CA ASP A 152 -2.51 -12.95 -0.02
C ASP A 152 -2.72 -12.64 1.46
N LEU A 153 -3.04 -11.39 1.80
CA LEU A 153 -3.24 -10.93 3.18
C LEU A 153 -4.56 -11.40 3.76
N LEU A 154 -5.67 -11.28 3.01
CA LEU A 154 -7.03 -11.49 3.49
C LEU A 154 -7.61 -12.85 3.09
N GLY A 155 -7.04 -13.50 2.08
CA GLY A 155 -7.65 -14.61 1.35
C GLY A 155 -8.58 -14.09 0.23
N GLU A 156 -8.72 -14.90 -0.84
CA GLU A 156 -9.44 -14.50 -2.05
C GLU A 156 -10.94 -14.25 -1.79
N GLU A 157 -11.57 -15.08 -0.97
CA GLU A 157 -12.98 -14.93 -0.62
C GLU A 157 -13.24 -13.59 0.10
N THR A 158 -12.48 -13.31 1.17
CA THR A 158 -12.60 -12.07 1.94
C THR A 158 -12.30 -10.85 1.08
N TYR A 159 -11.23 -10.91 0.25
CA TYR A 159 -10.91 -9.83 -0.68
C TYR A 159 -12.07 -9.54 -1.63
N ASN A 160 -12.65 -10.57 -2.26
CA ASN A 160 -13.76 -10.40 -3.21
C ASN A 160 -15.03 -9.86 -2.54
N ALA A 161 -15.28 -10.24 -1.28
CA ALA A 161 -16.42 -9.73 -0.51
C ALA A 161 -16.26 -8.27 -0.08
N THR A 162 -15.01 -7.77 0.04
CA THR A 162 -14.73 -6.44 0.62
C THR A 162 -14.05 -5.47 -0.35
N LYS A 163 -13.74 -5.86 -1.57
CA LYS A 163 -13.01 -5.04 -2.55
C LYS A 163 -13.66 -3.67 -2.83
N GLU A 164 -15.00 -3.58 -2.75
CA GLU A 164 -15.73 -2.33 -2.99
C GLU A 164 -15.52 -1.28 -1.87
N ILE A 165 -15.02 -1.71 -0.71
CA ILE A 165 -14.73 -0.83 0.43
C ILE A 165 -13.23 -0.80 0.78
N SER A 166 -12.37 -1.47 0.01
CA SER A 166 -10.92 -1.49 0.24
C SER A 166 -10.27 -0.10 0.12
N TRP A 167 -10.93 0.85 -0.57
CA TRP A 167 -10.48 2.23 -0.68
C TRP A 167 -10.43 3.00 0.65
N TYR A 168 -11.00 2.46 1.76
CA TYR A 168 -10.85 3.00 3.11
C TYR A 168 -9.44 2.86 3.68
N ARG A 169 -8.57 2.06 3.06
CA ARG A 169 -7.14 1.97 3.32
C ARG A 169 -6.69 1.41 4.67
N TYR A 170 -7.56 1.24 5.66
CA TYR A 170 -7.23 0.74 7.00
C TYR A 170 -7.87 -0.62 7.23
N ALA A 171 -7.14 -1.68 6.96
CA ALA A 171 -7.61 -3.05 7.23
C ALA A 171 -7.36 -3.37 8.72
N TYR A 172 -8.43 -3.60 9.48
CA TYR A 172 -8.37 -3.87 10.91
C TYR A 172 -8.45 -5.36 11.20
N PHE A 173 -7.57 -5.81 12.10
CA PHE A 173 -7.42 -7.20 12.49
C PHE A 173 -7.55 -7.38 13.99
N GLU A 174 -8.18 -8.46 14.42
CA GLU A 174 -8.17 -8.95 15.80
C GLU A 174 -7.64 -10.38 15.85
N LYS A 175 -6.63 -10.62 16.69
CA LYS A 175 -5.99 -11.93 16.85
C LYS A 175 -5.59 -12.54 15.49
N GLY A 176 -5.04 -11.70 14.62
CA GLY A 176 -4.59 -12.08 13.28
C GLY A 176 -5.68 -12.31 12.23
N LYS A 177 -6.97 -12.14 12.58
CA LYS A 177 -8.09 -12.27 11.65
C LYS A 177 -8.57 -10.91 11.19
N PHE A 178 -8.79 -10.76 9.89
CA PHE A 178 -9.43 -9.56 9.34
C PHE A 178 -10.85 -9.42 9.89
N VAL A 179 -11.19 -8.22 10.36
CA VAL A 179 -12.52 -7.90 10.90
C VAL A 179 -13.27 -7.00 9.93
N ARG A 180 -12.67 -5.87 9.53
CA ARG A 180 -13.29 -4.88 8.66
C ARG A 180 -12.27 -3.88 8.14
N TYR A 181 -12.67 -3.09 7.15
CA TYR A 181 -12.01 -1.83 6.85
C TYR A 181 -12.57 -0.72 7.74
N ILE A 182 -11.69 0.17 8.21
CA ILE A 182 -12.04 1.37 8.97
C ILE A 182 -12.14 2.53 7.99
N ARG A 183 -13.24 3.28 8.07
CA ARG A 183 -13.48 4.45 7.24
C ARG A 183 -12.85 5.71 7.84
N ASP A 184 -13.12 5.94 9.11
CA ASP A 184 -12.62 7.08 9.87
C ASP A 184 -11.94 6.57 11.14
N PRO A 185 -10.59 6.51 11.17
CA PRO A 185 -9.87 6.00 12.34
C PRO A 185 -10.14 6.81 13.62
N TYR A 186 -10.35 8.12 13.53
CA TYR A 186 -10.64 8.94 14.71
C TYR A 186 -11.97 8.60 15.37
N VAL A 187 -12.99 8.33 14.54
CA VAL A 187 -14.33 8.00 15.05
C VAL A 187 -14.41 6.54 15.49
N GLU A 188 -13.82 5.64 14.72
CA GLU A 188 -14.04 4.20 14.92
C GLU A 188 -13.04 3.55 15.89
N LEU A 189 -11.89 4.19 16.17
CA LEU A 189 -10.90 3.70 17.13
C LEU A 189 -10.98 4.43 18.48
N ASP A 190 -11.53 5.63 18.53
CA ASP A 190 -11.67 6.43 19.77
C ASP A 190 -12.92 6.03 20.60
N ASN A 191 -13.40 4.81 20.45
CA ASN A 191 -14.46 4.26 21.31
C ASN A 191 -13.92 4.00 22.73
N ARG A 192 -13.83 5.07 23.52
CA ARG A 192 -13.71 5.03 24.97
C ARG A 192 -15.08 5.12 25.63
#